data_5b995483f69d73e9fd8e65838814b21f
#
_entry.id   5b995483f69d73e9fd8e65838814b21f
#
_cell.length_a   1.000
_cell.length_b   1.000
_cell.length_c   1.000
_cell.angle_alpha   90.00
_cell.angle_beta   90.00
_cell.angle_gamma   90.00
#
_symmetry.space_group_name_H-M   'P 1'
#
loop_
_entity.id
_entity.type
_entity.pdbx_description
1 polymer ?
#
loop_
_entity_poly.entity_id
_entity_poly.type
_entity_poly.pdbx_seq_one_letter_code
_entity_poly.pdbx_strand_id
1 'polypeptide(L)'
;MANLKYIGKNILNHELQVKSGSIIGDHTEVIRVTVVSDGGNKYAFEGATTPDFTIDEGKTYRFDQSDSTNDGHPFRFSVTENGTWGGGSAYSTGVTTHGTPGVKGAYTEINVTKVTPNHLYYYCTAHSGMGNDALLLKNDFSNLYRVSGSDAIVNVSQVTASGVQVNGNVTANDDILVGEYIRHKGDLNTRIYFTDDRLRFQAGGI
;
A
#
# COMPACT_ATOMS: atom_id res chain seq x y z
N MET A 1 33.37 11.67 5.39
CA MET A 1 31.96 11.26 5.10
C MET A 1 31.92 10.85 3.63
N ALA A 2 31.76 9.58 3.37
CA ALA A 2 31.65 9.07 2.01
C ALA A 2 30.31 9.49 1.40
N ASN A 3 30.39 10.23 0.31
CA ASN A 3 29.22 10.69 -0.43
C ASN A 3 28.72 9.53 -1.29
N LEU A 4 27.69 8.82 -0.85
CA LEU A 4 27.06 7.73 -1.61
C LEU A 4 26.34 8.30 -2.84
N LYS A 5 27.10 8.53 -3.91
CA LYS A 5 26.60 9.13 -5.15
C LYS A 5 25.96 8.12 -6.11
N TYR A 6 26.08 6.82 -5.85
CA TYR A 6 25.50 5.75 -6.66
C TYR A 6 25.08 4.58 -5.78
N ILE A 7 23.81 4.55 -5.42
CA ILE A 7 23.21 3.35 -4.87
C ILE A 7 22.48 2.67 -6.01
N GLY A 8 23.11 1.65 -6.60
CA GLY A 8 22.45 0.78 -7.57
C GLY A 8 21.33 -0.03 -6.90
N LYS A 9 20.37 -0.47 -7.69
CA LYS A 9 19.18 -1.20 -7.25
C LYS A 9 19.44 -2.37 -6.29
N ASN A 10 20.67 -2.95 -6.33
CA ASN A 10 21.07 -4.11 -5.51
C ASN A 10 21.73 -3.73 -4.17
N ILE A 11 22.14 -2.48 -3.98
CA ILE A 11 22.80 -2.04 -2.73
C ILE A 11 21.77 -1.59 -1.71
N LEU A 12 20.62 -1.09 -2.16
CA LEU A 12 19.51 -0.67 -1.30
C LEU A 12 18.92 -1.82 -0.46
N ASN A 13 19.05 -3.06 -0.93
CA ASN A 13 18.50 -4.22 -0.22
C ASN A 13 19.35 -4.69 0.97
N HIS A 14 20.59 -4.20 1.15
CA HIS A 14 21.51 -4.72 2.16
C HIS A 14 21.89 -3.73 3.28
N GLU A 15 21.75 -2.43 3.08
CA GLU A 15 22.33 -1.45 4.00
C GLU A 15 21.39 -0.29 4.40
N LEU A 16 20.10 -0.36 4.10
CA LEU A 16 19.20 0.65 4.60
C LEU A 16 18.95 0.45 6.11
N GLN A 17 19.94 0.78 6.92
CA GLN A 17 19.72 0.97 8.36
C GLN A 17 18.99 2.28 8.57
N VAL A 18 17.67 2.19 8.68
CA VAL A 18 16.86 3.32 9.14
C VAL A 18 17.06 3.46 10.63
N LYS A 19 18.02 4.27 11.01
CA LYS A 19 18.13 4.75 12.39
C LYS A 19 16.98 5.72 12.62
N SER A 20 15.97 5.27 13.34
CA SER A 20 14.85 6.04 13.90
C SER A 20 14.41 7.24 13.06
N GLY A 21 13.41 7.07 12.33
CA GLY A 21 12.82 8.08 11.47
C GLY A 21 12.21 7.37 10.29
N SER A 22 10.97 7.60 10.07
CA SER A 22 10.28 7.22 8.87
C SER A 22 11.19 7.43 7.67
N ILE A 23 11.48 6.41 6.85
CA ILE A 23 11.85 6.63 5.48
C ILE A 23 10.56 7.08 4.78
N ILE A 24 10.05 8.17 5.22
CA ILE A 24 9.17 9.00 4.45
C ILE A 24 10.10 10.04 3.84
N GLY A 25 10.97 9.61 2.95
CA GLY A 25 11.34 10.47 1.88
C GLY A 25 10.03 10.80 1.19
N ASP A 26 9.77 12.07 1.00
CA ASP A 26 8.70 12.58 0.13
C ASP A 26 8.95 12.04 -1.29
N HIS A 27 8.68 10.75 -1.47
CA HIS A 27 8.82 10.06 -2.74
C HIS A 27 7.52 10.28 -3.50
N THR A 28 7.45 11.44 -4.14
CA THR A 28 6.45 11.66 -5.17
C THR A 28 6.84 10.83 -6.39
N GLU A 29 6.07 9.80 -6.65
CA GLU A 29 6.15 9.03 -7.89
C GLU A 29 5.45 9.81 -9.00
N VAL A 30 6.19 10.17 -10.04
CA VAL A 30 5.65 10.94 -11.18
C VAL A 30 5.27 9.98 -12.30
N ILE A 31 4.01 10.03 -12.73
CA ILE A 31 3.43 9.19 -13.77
C ILE A 31 3.03 10.10 -14.92
N ARG A 32 3.62 9.87 -16.09
CA ARG A 32 3.25 10.60 -17.29
C ARG A 32 1.89 10.14 -17.79
N VAL A 33 0.96 11.09 -17.93
CA VAL A 33 -0.37 10.87 -18.49
C VAL A 33 -0.41 11.41 -19.91
N THR A 34 -0.94 10.61 -20.82
CA THR A 34 -1.29 11.01 -22.18
C THR A 34 -2.71 10.61 -22.49
N VAL A 35 -3.30 11.20 -23.52
CA VAL A 35 -4.59 10.77 -24.05
C VAL A 35 -4.37 10.13 -25.41
N VAL A 36 -4.90 8.93 -25.58
CA VAL A 36 -4.82 8.14 -26.81
C VAL A 36 -6.22 7.85 -27.35
N SER A 37 -6.32 7.57 -28.64
CA SER A 37 -7.59 7.16 -29.26
C SER A 37 -7.65 5.63 -29.34
N ASP A 38 -8.55 5.04 -28.53
CA ASP A 38 -8.79 3.60 -28.48
C ASP A 38 -10.27 3.34 -28.18
N GLY A 39 -11.08 3.26 -29.24
CA GLY A 39 -12.54 3.21 -29.11
C GLY A 39 -13.15 4.47 -28.48
N GLY A 40 -12.45 5.59 -28.58
CA GLY A 40 -12.69 6.88 -27.92
C GLY A 40 -11.42 7.40 -27.27
N ASN A 41 -11.48 8.56 -26.61
CA ASN A 41 -10.34 9.09 -25.85
C ASN A 41 -10.14 8.28 -24.57
N LYS A 42 -8.91 7.85 -24.32
CA LYS A 42 -8.50 7.07 -23.15
C LYS A 42 -7.26 7.66 -22.52
N TYR A 43 -7.16 7.65 -21.20
CA TYR A 43 -5.90 7.92 -20.53
C TYR A 43 -4.92 6.77 -20.74
N ALA A 44 -3.67 7.11 -20.95
CA ALA A 44 -2.57 6.14 -20.98
C ALA A 44 -1.48 6.59 -20.01
N PHE A 45 -0.93 5.65 -19.25
CA PHE A 45 0.17 5.85 -18.31
C PHE A 45 1.40 5.15 -18.86
N GLU A 46 2.49 5.90 -19.06
CA GLU A 46 3.73 5.38 -19.66
C GLU A 46 3.48 4.56 -20.94
N GLY A 47 2.43 4.91 -21.71
CA GLY A 47 2.06 4.24 -22.95
C GLY A 47 1.06 3.08 -22.81
N ALA A 48 0.73 2.64 -21.60
CA ALA A 48 -0.33 1.65 -21.37
C ALA A 48 -1.70 2.34 -21.35
N THR A 49 -2.64 1.91 -22.20
CA THR A 49 -3.99 2.46 -22.28
C THR A 49 -4.87 1.98 -21.15
N THR A 50 -5.51 2.90 -20.42
CA THR A 50 -6.40 2.65 -19.28
C THR A 50 -5.94 1.51 -18.34
N PRO A 51 -4.66 1.53 -17.89
CA PRO A 51 -4.18 0.45 -17.05
C PRO A 51 -4.88 0.46 -15.69
N ASP A 52 -5.08 -0.73 -15.11
CA ASP A 52 -5.29 -0.84 -13.69
C ASP A 52 -4.04 -0.31 -12.99
N PHE A 53 -4.23 0.56 -12.02
CA PHE A 53 -3.15 1.23 -11.34
C PHE A 53 -3.21 0.96 -9.83
N THR A 54 -2.07 0.64 -9.25
CA THR A 54 -1.96 0.36 -7.82
C THR A 54 -1.25 1.50 -7.11
N ILE A 55 -1.84 2.00 -6.03
CA ILE A 55 -1.27 3.04 -5.17
C ILE A 55 -1.02 2.50 -3.77
N ASP A 56 0.13 2.86 -3.18
CA ASP A 56 0.54 2.42 -1.85
C ASP A 56 0.26 3.48 -0.79
N GLU A 57 -0.21 3.06 0.38
CA GLU A 57 -0.33 3.94 1.55
C GLU A 57 1.03 4.54 1.94
N GLY A 58 1.04 5.83 2.24
CA GLY A 58 2.24 6.58 2.63
C GLY A 58 3.06 7.14 1.48
N LYS A 59 2.64 6.91 0.24
CA LYS A 59 3.26 7.50 -0.96
C LYS A 59 2.45 8.65 -1.51
N THR A 60 3.13 9.49 -2.29
CA THR A 60 2.52 10.54 -3.10
C THR A 60 2.70 10.21 -4.58
N TYR A 61 1.63 10.26 -5.34
CA TYR A 61 1.62 10.01 -6.78
C TYR A 61 1.21 11.27 -7.53
N ARG A 62 2.04 11.69 -8.48
CA ARG A 62 1.76 12.84 -9.35
C ARG A 62 1.50 12.37 -10.76
N PHE A 63 0.30 12.59 -11.24
CA PHE A 63 -0.13 12.32 -12.59
C PHE A 63 0.14 13.57 -13.44
N ASP A 64 1.27 13.55 -14.15
CA ASP A 64 1.73 14.67 -14.98
C ASP A 64 0.87 14.77 -16.24
N GLN A 65 0.13 15.86 -16.35
CA GLN A 65 -0.74 16.20 -17.46
C GLN A 65 -0.15 17.27 -18.37
N SER A 66 1.17 17.44 -18.37
CA SER A 66 1.86 18.45 -19.19
C SER A 66 1.79 18.16 -20.69
N ASP A 67 1.56 16.91 -21.07
CA ASP A 67 1.48 16.51 -22.49
C ASP A 67 0.25 17.14 -23.15
N SER A 68 0.42 17.71 -24.37
CA SER A 68 -0.64 18.43 -25.07
C SER A 68 -1.86 17.57 -25.41
N THR A 69 -1.72 16.23 -25.41
CA THR A 69 -2.87 15.33 -25.59
C THR A 69 -3.88 15.42 -24.44
N ASN A 70 -3.46 15.94 -23.26
CA ASN A 70 -4.36 16.16 -22.13
C ASN A 70 -5.21 17.46 -22.25
N ASP A 71 -5.05 18.25 -23.30
CA ASP A 71 -5.86 19.46 -23.46
C ASP A 71 -7.36 19.13 -23.46
N GLY A 72 -8.12 19.83 -22.57
CA GLY A 72 -9.54 19.56 -22.36
C GLY A 72 -9.86 18.26 -21.60
N HIS A 73 -8.85 17.57 -21.03
CA HIS A 73 -9.04 16.31 -20.32
C HIS A 73 -8.55 16.37 -18.85
N PRO A 74 -9.29 17.03 -17.94
CA PRO A 74 -8.92 17.09 -16.52
C PRO A 74 -9.02 15.73 -15.85
N PHE A 75 -7.90 15.23 -15.31
CA PHE A 75 -7.80 13.96 -14.58
C PHE A 75 -8.24 14.13 -13.13
N ARG A 76 -9.08 13.25 -12.63
CA ARG A 76 -9.57 13.22 -11.23
C ARG A 76 -9.75 11.80 -10.73
N PHE A 77 -9.86 11.68 -9.41
CA PHE A 77 -10.25 10.44 -8.72
C PHE A 77 -11.69 10.49 -8.26
N SER A 78 -12.31 9.33 -8.08
CA SER A 78 -13.65 9.14 -7.52
C SER A 78 -13.76 7.80 -6.82
N VAL A 79 -14.68 7.66 -5.88
CA VAL A 79 -15.11 6.36 -5.29
C VAL A 79 -16.17 5.66 -6.14
N THR A 80 -16.66 6.34 -7.17
CA THR A 80 -17.66 5.82 -8.12
C THR A 80 -16.99 5.62 -9.47
N GLU A 81 -17.20 4.47 -10.08
CA GLU A 81 -16.75 4.18 -11.43
C GLU A 81 -17.16 5.29 -12.40
N ASN A 82 -16.22 5.70 -13.26
CA ASN A 82 -16.42 6.80 -14.22
C ASN A 82 -16.82 8.14 -13.56
N GLY A 83 -16.61 8.30 -12.24
CA GLY A 83 -16.76 9.53 -11.49
C GLY A 83 -18.13 10.20 -11.60
N THR A 84 -18.13 11.47 -12.02
CA THR A 84 -19.37 12.26 -12.18
C THR A 84 -20.29 11.71 -13.27
N TRP A 85 -19.76 11.00 -14.24
CA TRP A 85 -20.54 10.34 -15.30
C TRP A 85 -21.26 9.08 -14.78
N GLY A 86 -20.73 8.44 -13.76
CA GLY A 86 -21.37 7.34 -13.03
C GLY A 86 -22.30 7.78 -11.90
N GLY A 87 -22.58 9.09 -11.78
CA GLY A 87 -23.43 9.65 -10.73
C GLY A 87 -22.70 9.95 -9.42
N GLY A 88 -21.37 9.83 -9.40
CA GLY A 88 -20.53 10.15 -8.23
C GLY A 88 -20.01 11.58 -8.23
N SER A 89 -18.99 11.81 -7.44
CA SER A 89 -18.27 13.08 -7.33
C SER A 89 -16.75 12.85 -7.32
N ALA A 90 -16.00 13.94 -7.57
CA ALA A 90 -14.55 13.88 -7.44
C ALA A 90 -14.14 13.65 -5.98
N TYR A 91 -13.22 12.70 -5.77
CA TYR A 91 -12.53 12.49 -4.51
C TYR A 91 -11.45 13.56 -4.33
N SER A 92 -11.48 14.27 -3.20
CA SER A 92 -10.61 15.42 -2.95
C SER A 92 -9.68 15.27 -1.74
N THR A 93 -9.90 14.30 -0.85
CA THR A 93 -9.07 14.13 0.34
C THR A 93 -7.65 13.71 -0.05
N GLY A 94 -6.67 14.55 0.29
CA GLY A 94 -5.27 14.32 -0.10
C GLY A 94 -4.98 14.55 -1.58
N VAL A 95 -5.94 15.08 -2.35
CA VAL A 95 -5.78 15.35 -3.79
C VAL A 95 -5.56 16.83 -4.03
N THR A 96 -4.55 17.18 -4.81
CA THR A 96 -4.28 18.53 -5.30
C THR A 96 -4.20 18.53 -6.82
N THR A 97 -4.54 19.66 -7.44
CA THR A 97 -4.45 19.86 -8.88
C THR A 97 -3.72 21.16 -9.18
N HIS A 98 -2.91 21.16 -10.22
CA HIS A 98 -2.15 22.32 -10.61
C HIS A 98 -2.16 22.51 -12.13
N GLY A 99 -2.24 23.75 -12.55
CA GLY A 99 -2.19 24.13 -13.96
C GLY A 99 -3.42 23.70 -14.79
N THR A 100 -3.31 23.87 -16.10
CA THR A 100 -4.33 23.47 -17.07
C THR A 100 -3.84 22.22 -17.80
N PRO A 101 -4.61 21.11 -17.84
CA PRO A 101 -4.22 19.91 -18.58
C PRO A 101 -3.80 20.24 -20.01
N GLY A 102 -2.73 19.60 -20.49
CA GLY A 102 -2.11 19.90 -21.79
C GLY A 102 -1.07 21.02 -21.76
N VAL A 103 -0.94 21.75 -20.65
CA VAL A 103 0.05 22.82 -20.50
C VAL A 103 1.18 22.35 -19.57
N LYS A 104 2.41 22.71 -19.92
CA LYS A 104 3.60 22.35 -19.13
C LYS A 104 3.44 22.67 -17.65
N GLY A 105 3.70 21.68 -16.81
CA GLY A 105 3.60 21.76 -15.35
C GLY A 105 2.21 21.45 -14.79
N ALA A 106 1.23 21.10 -15.62
CA ALA A 106 -0.07 20.65 -15.15
C ALA A 106 0.00 19.24 -14.55
N TYR A 107 -0.67 19.02 -13.40
CA TYR A 107 -0.75 17.71 -12.79
C TYR A 107 -1.97 17.57 -11.87
N THR A 108 -2.32 16.33 -11.58
CA THR A 108 -3.13 15.94 -10.45
C THR A 108 -2.28 15.07 -9.53
N GLU A 109 -2.25 15.38 -8.25
CA GLU A 109 -1.45 14.66 -7.26
C GLU A 109 -2.34 14.11 -6.16
N ILE A 110 -2.03 12.90 -5.68
CA ILE A 110 -2.69 12.28 -4.53
C ILE A 110 -1.66 11.86 -3.50
N ASN A 111 -1.82 12.33 -2.27
CA ASN A 111 -1.14 11.83 -1.09
C ASN A 111 -1.98 10.70 -0.48
N VAL A 112 -1.48 9.47 -0.55
CA VAL A 112 -2.20 8.27 -0.13
C VAL A 112 -2.00 8.05 1.35
N THR A 113 -3.08 8.05 2.11
CA THR A 113 -3.06 7.90 3.57
C THR A 113 -4.02 6.80 4.04
N LYS A 114 -4.01 6.51 5.34
CA LYS A 114 -4.93 5.53 5.98
C LYS A 114 -6.42 5.81 5.72
N VAL A 115 -6.77 7.07 5.46
CA VAL A 115 -8.17 7.47 5.18
C VAL A 115 -8.51 7.43 3.70
N THR A 116 -7.53 7.20 2.83
CA THR A 116 -7.78 7.01 1.39
C THR A 116 -8.60 5.73 1.19
N PRO A 117 -9.70 5.75 0.41
CA PRO A 117 -10.48 4.56 0.12
C PRO A 117 -9.65 3.45 -0.52
N ASN A 118 -9.95 2.18 -0.21
CA ASN A 118 -9.24 1.02 -0.78
C ASN A 118 -9.41 0.88 -2.28
N HIS A 119 -10.45 1.50 -2.82
CA HIS A 119 -10.79 1.49 -4.22
C HIS A 119 -11.13 2.91 -4.65
N LEU A 120 -10.38 3.43 -5.59
CA LEU A 120 -10.64 4.64 -6.31
C LEU A 120 -10.68 4.32 -7.81
N TYR A 121 -11.39 5.14 -8.54
CA TYR A 121 -11.38 5.18 -9.99
C TYR A 121 -10.73 6.48 -10.43
N TYR A 122 -9.95 6.45 -11.49
CA TYR A 122 -9.54 7.68 -12.16
C TYR A 122 -10.41 7.92 -13.40
N TYR A 123 -10.71 9.17 -13.65
CA TYR A 123 -11.63 9.55 -14.74
C TYR A 123 -11.36 10.96 -15.26
N CYS A 124 -11.95 11.30 -16.41
CA CYS A 124 -11.95 12.65 -16.96
C CYS A 124 -13.26 13.36 -16.58
N THR A 125 -13.17 14.59 -16.06
CA THR A 125 -14.39 15.36 -15.72
C THR A 125 -15.14 15.86 -16.94
N ALA A 126 -14.45 16.02 -18.10
CA ALA A 126 -15.04 16.53 -19.33
C ALA A 126 -15.61 15.45 -20.25
N HIS A 127 -15.13 14.18 -20.13
CA HIS A 127 -15.50 13.10 -21.04
C HIS A 127 -15.67 11.79 -20.27
N SER A 128 -16.70 11.03 -20.61
CA SER A 128 -16.99 9.72 -20.03
C SER A 128 -16.06 8.63 -20.58
N GLY A 129 -15.81 7.61 -19.78
CA GLY A 129 -15.16 6.36 -20.20
C GLY A 129 -13.68 6.48 -20.56
N MET A 130 -12.95 7.46 -20.01
CA MET A 130 -11.52 7.66 -20.26
C MET A 130 -10.60 6.99 -19.28
N GLY A 131 -11.10 6.56 -18.12
CA GLY A 131 -10.32 6.06 -17.00
C GLY A 131 -10.60 4.60 -16.66
N ASN A 132 -10.05 4.16 -15.52
CA ASN A 132 -10.16 2.83 -14.98
C ASN A 132 -9.93 2.83 -13.45
N ASP A 133 -9.61 1.70 -12.88
CA ASP A 133 -9.41 1.49 -11.45
C ASP A 133 -8.04 2.01 -10.97
N ALA A 134 -8.04 2.57 -9.77
CA ALA A 134 -6.84 2.81 -8.96
C ALA A 134 -7.01 2.06 -7.63
N LEU A 135 -6.42 0.88 -7.52
CA LEU A 135 -6.50 0.06 -6.34
C LEU A 135 -5.49 0.52 -5.28
N LEU A 136 -5.95 0.80 -4.08
CA LEU A 136 -5.07 1.06 -2.95
C LEU A 136 -4.55 -0.25 -2.38
N LEU A 137 -3.24 -0.47 -2.50
CA LEU A 137 -2.55 -1.41 -1.62
C LEU A 137 -2.36 -0.72 -0.27
N LYS A 138 -3.23 -1.03 0.67
CA LYS A 138 -2.90 -0.73 2.06
C LYS A 138 -1.64 -1.48 2.41
N ASN A 139 -0.70 -0.79 3.04
CA ASN A 139 0.38 -1.42 3.76
C ASN A 139 -0.24 -2.23 4.92
N ASP A 140 -0.88 -3.31 4.56
CA ASP A 140 -1.09 -4.41 5.46
C ASP A 140 0.31 -4.95 5.74
N PHE A 141 0.81 -4.71 6.96
CA PHE A 141 2.11 -5.21 7.43
C PHE A 141 2.26 -6.73 7.26
N SER A 142 1.18 -7.44 6.90
CA SER A 142 1.22 -8.85 6.51
C SER A 142 2.11 -9.12 5.30
N ASN A 143 2.41 -8.12 4.48
CA ASN A 143 3.28 -8.25 3.30
C ASN A 143 4.63 -7.50 3.42
N LEU A 144 4.86 -6.73 4.50
CA LEU A 144 6.01 -5.83 4.58
C LEU A 144 7.34 -6.56 4.85
N TYR A 145 7.30 -7.77 5.40
CA TYR A 145 8.49 -8.57 5.67
C TYR A 145 8.34 -9.98 5.12
N ARG A 146 8.37 -10.09 3.80
CA ARG A 146 8.66 -11.36 3.18
C ARG A 146 10.16 -11.57 3.18
N VAL A 147 10.70 -11.96 4.32
CA VAL A 147 12.07 -12.47 4.40
C VAL A 147 11.99 -13.93 3.97
N SER A 148 12.38 -14.22 2.74
CA SER A 148 12.44 -15.58 2.22
C SER A 148 13.90 -16.03 2.21
N GLY A 149 14.20 -17.10 2.92
CA GLY A 149 15.53 -17.71 3.01
C GLY A 149 15.67 -18.48 4.32
N SER A 150 16.50 -19.52 4.33
CA SER A 150 16.74 -20.35 5.52
C SER A 150 17.40 -19.57 6.68
N ASP A 151 18.02 -18.41 6.38
CA ASP A 151 18.84 -17.65 7.33
C ASP A 151 18.32 -16.23 7.53
N ALA A 152 17.03 -16.01 7.24
CA ALA A 152 16.41 -14.71 7.39
C ALA A 152 16.22 -14.35 8.86
N ILE A 153 16.86 -13.28 9.31
CA ILE A 153 16.72 -12.71 10.66
C ILE A 153 15.96 -11.40 10.59
N VAL A 154 14.84 -11.34 11.31
CA VAL A 154 14.07 -10.10 11.51
C VAL A 154 14.26 -9.65 12.94
N ASN A 155 14.97 -8.56 13.15
CA ASN A 155 15.16 -7.95 14.45
C ASN A 155 14.15 -6.81 14.64
N VAL A 156 13.17 -7.04 15.49
CA VAL A 156 12.17 -6.03 15.87
C VAL A 156 12.09 -5.92 17.39
N SER A 157 11.87 -4.71 17.88
CA SER A 157 11.70 -4.48 19.32
C SER A 157 10.31 -4.91 19.81
N GLN A 158 9.32 -4.92 18.93
CA GLN A 158 7.94 -5.30 19.27
C GLN A 158 7.19 -5.73 18.00
N VAL A 159 6.38 -6.78 18.13
CA VAL A 159 5.36 -7.17 17.16
C VAL A 159 4.00 -7.06 17.84
N THR A 160 3.11 -6.19 17.35
CA THR A 160 1.72 -6.11 17.77
C THR A 160 0.86 -6.63 16.65
N ALA A 161 0.18 -7.75 16.86
CA ALA A 161 -0.66 -8.39 15.87
C ALA A 161 -1.87 -9.05 16.52
N SER A 162 -2.98 -9.13 15.80
CA SER A 162 -4.15 -9.94 16.22
C SER A 162 -3.89 -11.43 16.18
N GLY A 163 -2.81 -11.86 15.50
CA GLY A 163 -2.35 -13.24 15.49
C GLY A 163 -0.97 -13.36 14.84
N VAL A 164 -0.17 -14.28 15.33
CA VAL A 164 1.14 -14.66 14.79
C VAL A 164 1.11 -16.13 14.47
N GLN A 165 1.42 -16.50 13.21
CA GLN A 165 1.58 -17.90 12.81
C GLN A 165 3.06 -18.20 12.63
N VAL A 166 3.55 -19.22 13.35
CA VAL A 166 4.92 -19.74 13.21
C VAL A 166 4.83 -21.17 12.70
N ASN A 167 5.44 -21.45 11.55
CA ASN A 167 5.51 -22.80 10.94
C ASN A 167 6.75 -23.59 11.41
N GLY A 168 7.19 -23.38 12.60
CA GLY A 168 8.37 -24.01 13.20
C GLY A 168 8.37 -23.84 14.70
N ASN A 169 9.54 -23.84 15.29
CA ASN A 169 9.71 -23.66 16.72
C ASN A 169 9.68 -22.19 17.11
N VAL A 170 9.11 -21.88 18.26
CA VAL A 170 9.26 -20.60 18.93
C VAL A 170 10.29 -20.78 20.04
N THR A 171 11.38 -20.02 19.97
CA THR A 171 12.42 -19.99 21.02
C THR A 171 12.43 -18.59 21.62
N ALA A 172 12.25 -18.49 22.93
CA ALA A 172 12.46 -17.28 23.69
C ALA A 172 13.70 -17.43 24.56
N ASN A 173 14.56 -16.42 24.58
CA ASN A 173 15.72 -16.38 25.47
C ASN A 173 15.35 -15.89 26.88
N ASP A 174 14.13 -15.41 27.04
CA ASP A 174 13.55 -14.90 28.27
C ASP A 174 12.11 -15.44 28.41
N ASP A 175 11.21 -14.72 29.02
CA ASP A 175 9.85 -15.16 29.28
C ASP A 175 8.94 -15.19 28.03
N ILE A 176 8.02 -16.14 28.00
CA ILE A 176 6.84 -16.11 27.12
C ILE A 176 5.63 -15.81 28.01
N LEU A 177 5.09 -14.59 27.87
CA LEU A 177 3.88 -14.18 28.57
C LEU A 177 2.64 -14.63 27.79
N VAL A 178 1.84 -15.51 28.41
CA VAL A 178 0.59 -16.03 27.82
C VAL A 178 -0.57 -15.58 28.70
N GLY A 179 -1.58 -14.95 28.09
CA GLY A 179 -2.72 -14.41 28.82
C GLY A 179 -3.55 -15.49 29.50
N GLU A 180 -4.01 -16.49 28.78
CA GLU A 180 -4.91 -17.52 29.33
C GLU A 180 -4.58 -18.95 28.94
N TYR A 181 -4.35 -19.17 27.63
CA TYR A 181 -4.27 -20.54 27.10
C TYR A 181 -3.16 -20.73 26.08
N ILE A 182 -2.53 -21.91 26.12
CA ILE A 182 -1.85 -22.52 24.99
C ILE A 182 -2.72 -23.71 24.56
N ARG A 183 -3.25 -23.69 23.32
CA ARG A 183 -4.21 -24.69 22.84
C ARG A 183 -3.67 -25.43 21.62
N HIS A 184 -4.06 -26.70 21.50
CA HIS A 184 -3.85 -27.46 20.28
C HIS A 184 -4.87 -27.03 19.22
N LYS A 185 -4.40 -26.75 17.99
CA LYS A 185 -5.27 -26.36 16.87
C LYS A 185 -6.21 -27.51 16.50
N GLY A 186 -7.51 -27.23 16.52
CA GLY A 186 -8.55 -28.22 16.16
C GLY A 186 -9.01 -29.10 17.31
N ASP A 187 -8.39 -29.00 18.49
CA ASP A 187 -8.81 -29.71 19.69
C ASP A 187 -8.89 -28.73 20.87
N LEU A 188 -10.11 -28.36 21.22
CA LEU A 188 -10.39 -27.43 22.31
C LEU A 188 -10.22 -28.07 23.71
N ASN A 189 -10.08 -29.39 23.78
CA ASN A 189 -9.95 -30.16 25.03
C ASN A 189 -8.51 -30.36 25.43
N THR A 190 -7.54 -30.11 24.52
CA THR A 190 -6.10 -30.23 24.81
C THR A 190 -5.48 -28.85 24.93
N ARG A 191 -5.10 -28.45 26.11
CA ARG A 191 -4.58 -27.12 26.40
C ARG A 191 -3.78 -27.05 27.69
N ILE A 192 -2.92 -26.05 27.77
CA ILE A 192 -2.34 -25.54 29.02
C ILE A 192 -3.16 -24.32 29.41
N TYR A 193 -3.60 -24.31 30.66
CA TYR A 193 -4.47 -23.28 31.20
C TYR A 193 -3.83 -22.57 32.38
N PHE A 194 -3.77 -21.26 32.34
CA PHE A 194 -3.18 -20.42 33.40
C PHE A 194 -4.30 -19.68 34.13
N THR A 195 -4.29 -19.72 35.44
CA THR A 195 -5.13 -18.90 36.33
C THR A 195 -4.22 -18.26 37.37
N ASP A 196 -4.71 -17.29 38.13
CA ASP A 196 -3.91 -16.48 39.05
C ASP A 196 -2.90 -17.28 39.94
N ASP A 197 -3.23 -18.49 40.34
CA ASP A 197 -2.34 -19.28 41.18
C ASP A 197 -2.13 -20.72 40.70
N ARG A 198 -2.52 -21.06 39.45
CA ARG A 198 -2.50 -22.46 39.00
C ARG A 198 -2.16 -22.61 37.51
N LEU A 199 -1.33 -23.60 37.28
CA LEU A 199 -1.10 -24.18 35.96
C LEU A 199 -1.87 -25.50 35.85
N ARG A 200 -2.69 -25.65 34.81
CA ARG A 200 -3.44 -26.88 34.55
C ARG A 200 -3.11 -27.41 33.17
N PHE A 201 -2.90 -28.71 33.09
CA PHE A 201 -2.80 -29.44 31.85
C PHE A 201 -4.12 -30.18 31.64
N GLN A 202 -4.74 -29.99 30.51
CA GLN A 202 -5.90 -30.73 30.07
C GLN A 202 -5.52 -31.48 28.78
N ALA A 203 -5.64 -32.81 28.83
CA ALA A 203 -5.43 -33.69 27.70
C ALA A 203 -6.74 -34.46 27.46
N GLY A 204 -7.40 -34.21 26.34
CA GLY A 204 -8.62 -34.88 25.92
C GLY A 204 -9.63 -35.13 27.05
N GLY A 205 -10.86 -34.77 26.85
CA GLY A 205 -11.93 -35.14 27.76
C GLY A 205 -12.77 -36.22 27.09
N ILE A 206 -12.99 -37.33 27.77
CA ILE A 206 -14.10 -38.23 27.43
C ILE A 206 -15.41 -37.55 27.87
#